data_e7cfca619c1b043ef95e3fbaebfbad74
#
_entry.id   e7cfca619c1b043ef95e3fbaebfbad74
#
_cell.length_a   1.000
_cell.length_b   1.000
_cell.length_c   1.000
_cell.angle_alpha   90.00
_cell.angle_beta   90.00
_cell.angle_gamma   90.00
#
_symmetry.space_group_name_H-M   'P 1'
#
loop_
_entity.id
_entity.type
_entity.pdbx_description
1 polymer ?
#
loop_
_entity_poly.entity_id
_entity_poly.type
_entity_poly.pdbx_seq_one_letter_code
_entity_poly.pdbx_strand_id
1 'polypeptide(L)'
;IMYRISHFFYTKKRFFIARLISQISRFFTQIEIHPGAQIGEGILIDHGSGVVIGETAIIGDRVTIYQGATIGATGNENTFKRHPTIGSDVVIGSGAKILGPVTIGNNVKVGANSVVLEDVPDNCTAVGIPAQIKTRRKFDVVENDGEYVADYVI
;
A
#
# COMPACT_ATOMS: atom_id res chain seq x y z
N ILE A 1 -4.03 12.28 -9.66
CA ILE A 1 -3.54 13.56 -10.24
C ILE A 1 -2.98 14.47 -9.15
N MET A 2 -3.74 14.85 -8.12
CA MET A 2 -3.32 15.82 -7.07
C MET A 2 -2.02 15.43 -6.36
N TYR A 3 -1.84 14.15 -6.02
CA TYR A 3 -0.58 13.66 -5.46
C TYR A 3 0.62 13.94 -6.39
N ARG A 4 0.52 13.68 -7.70
CA ARG A 4 1.64 13.92 -8.64
C ARG A 4 2.06 15.39 -8.67
N ILE A 5 1.08 16.31 -8.62
CA ILE A 5 1.33 17.75 -8.56
C ILE A 5 2.02 18.12 -7.24
N SER A 6 1.50 17.62 -6.13
CA SER A 6 2.09 17.82 -4.80
C SER A 6 3.53 17.29 -4.73
N HIS A 7 3.77 16.08 -5.23
CA HIS A 7 5.09 15.45 -5.30
C HIS A 7 6.08 16.27 -6.15
N PHE A 8 5.64 16.81 -7.31
CA PHE A 8 6.48 17.69 -8.12
C PHE A 8 6.97 18.90 -7.34
N PHE A 9 6.12 19.57 -6.58
CA PHE A 9 6.55 20.71 -5.75
C PHE A 9 7.47 20.26 -4.60
N TYR A 10 7.23 19.07 -4.04
CA TYR A 10 8.10 18.50 -3.01
C TYR A 10 9.52 18.26 -3.53
N THR A 11 9.67 17.67 -4.71
CA THR A 11 10.99 17.44 -5.34
C THR A 11 11.72 18.74 -5.69
N LYS A 12 10.99 19.84 -5.93
CA LYS A 12 11.54 21.19 -6.09
C LYS A 12 11.77 21.92 -4.76
N LYS A 13 11.73 21.21 -3.61
CA LYS A 13 11.90 21.77 -2.25
C LYS A 13 10.89 22.86 -1.88
N ARG A 14 9.75 22.93 -2.56
CA ARG A 14 8.64 23.85 -2.26
C ARG A 14 7.67 23.18 -1.28
N PHE A 15 8.17 22.84 -0.10
CA PHE A 15 7.46 21.98 0.87
C PHE A 15 6.11 22.55 1.32
N PHE A 16 6.00 23.86 1.52
CA PHE A 16 4.75 24.50 1.89
C PHE A 16 3.66 24.29 0.83
N ILE A 17 3.99 24.57 -0.44
CA ILE A 17 3.05 24.40 -1.56
C ILE A 17 2.67 22.91 -1.71
N ALA A 18 3.66 22.04 -1.66
CA ALA A 18 3.43 20.60 -1.72
C ALA A 18 2.46 20.14 -0.63
N ARG A 19 2.68 20.57 0.61
CA ARG A 19 1.82 20.20 1.73
C ARG A 19 0.42 20.80 1.63
N LEU A 20 0.30 22.06 1.20
CA LEU A 20 -0.99 22.70 0.99
C LEU A 20 -1.84 21.92 -0.03
N ILE A 21 -1.27 21.56 -1.19
CA ILE A 21 -1.95 20.77 -2.22
C ILE A 21 -2.37 19.40 -1.66
N SER A 22 -1.49 18.75 -0.91
CA SER A 22 -1.79 17.46 -0.26
C SER A 22 -2.97 17.57 0.71
N GLN A 23 -3.03 18.62 1.54
CA GLN A 23 -4.13 18.83 2.48
C GLN A 23 -5.45 19.15 1.78
N ILE A 24 -5.43 19.95 0.73
CA ILE A 24 -6.61 20.21 -0.11
C ILE A 24 -7.12 18.90 -0.72
N SER A 25 -6.22 18.07 -1.28
CA SER A 25 -6.59 16.76 -1.79
C SER A 25 -7.23 15.87 -0.73
N ARG A 26 -6.62 15.80 0.47
CA ARG A 26 -7.15 15.04 1.60
C ARG A 26 -8.55 15.50 2.00
N PHE A 27 -8.79 16.80 2.05
CA PHE A 27 -10.09 17.37 2.42
C PHE A 27 -11.22 16.86 1.50
N PHE A 28 -10.98 16.80 0.18
CA PHE A 28 -11.99 16.37 -0.78
C PHE A 28 -12.08 14.85 -0.94
N THR A 29 -10.98 14.12 -0.77
CA THR A 29 -10.92 12.68 -1.07
C THR A 29 -10.88 11.79 0.16
N GLN A 30 -10.57 12.36 1.32
CA GLN A 30 -10.28 11.64 2.58
C GLN A 30 -9.08 10.68 2.46
N ILE A 31 -8.25 10.85 1.43
CA ILE A 31 -7.02 10.09 1.22
C ILE A 31 -5.84 10.96 1.58
N GLU A 32 -5.01 10.51 2.53
CA GLU A 32 -3.78 11.21 2.89
C GLU A 32 -2.57 10.56 2.22
N ILE A 33 -1.95 11.28 1.29
CA ILE A 33 -0.68 10.87 0.69
C ILE A 33 0.34 11.98 0.98
N HIS A 34 1.42 11.60 1.69
CA HIS A 34 2.50 12.55 1.92
C HIS A 34 3.20 12.88 0.59
N PRO A 35 3.49 14.17 0.30
CA PRO A 35 4.13 14.57 -0.97
C PRO A 35 5.49 13.91 -1.22
N GLY A 36 6.20 13.49 -0.18
CA GLY A 36 7.49 12.82 -0.26
C GLY A 36 7.42 11.35 -0.66
N ALA A 37 6.25 10.70 -0.56
CA ALA A 37 6.09 9.31 -0.98
C ALA A 37 6.50 9.12 -2.44
N GLN A 38 7.04 7.95 -2.77
CA GLN A 38 7.38 7.55 -4.13
C GLN A 38 6.39 6.49 -4.60
N ILE A 39 5.61 6.79 -5.62
CA ILE A 39 4.51 5.92 -6.07
C ILE A 39 4.65 5.67 -7.57
N GLY A 40 4.68 4.41 -7.96
CA GLY A 40 4.76 3.91 -9.32
C GLY A 40 3.51 4.21 -10.17
N GLU A 41 3.34 3.51 -11.25
CA GLU A 41 2.24 3.69 -12.21
C GLU A 41 1.13 2.64 -12.02
N GLY A 42 -0.06 2.93 -12.56
CA GLY A 42 -1.19 2.00 -12.51
C GLY A 42 -1.75 1.75 -11.10
N ILE A 43 -1.60 2.69 -10.16
CA ILE A 43 -2.13 2.56 -8.81
C ILE A 43 -3.63 2.77 -8.82
N LEU A 44 -4.35 1.81 -8.24
CA LEU A 44 -5.78 1.90 -7.96
C LEU A 44 -6.00 2.10 -6.46
N ILE A 45 -6.65 3.20 -6.08
CA ILE A 45 -7.15 3.38 -4.71
C ILE A 45 -8.67 3.29 -4.80
N ASP A 46 -9.21 2.15 -4.34
CA ASP A 46 -10.62 1.85 -4.41
C ASP A 46 -11.30 2.15 -3.08
N HIS A 47 -12.46 2.84 -3.13
CA HIS A 47 -13.17 3.33 -1.94
C HIS A 47 -12.35 4.17 -0.96
N GLY A 48 -11.28 4.76 -1.33
CA GLY A 48 -10.08 5.30 -0.68
C GLY A 48 -10.21 6.05 0.66
N SER A 49 -11.41 6.23 1.23
CA SER A 49 -11.56 6.93 2.50
C SER A 49 -10.67 6.35 3.61
N GLY A 50 -9.93 7.23 4.29
CA GLY A 50 -9.05 6.83 5.39
C GLY A 50 -7.76 6.12 4.98
N VAL A 51 -7.41 6.09 3.71
CA VAL A 51 -6.08 5.64 3.25
C VAL A 51 -5.02 6.65 3.69
N VAL A 52 -3.92 6.14 4.26
CA VAL A 52 -2.76 6.94 4.69
C VAL A 52 -1.48 6.37 4.10
N ILE A 53 -0.72 7.19 3.38
CA ILE A 53 0.59 6.85 2.81
C ILE A 53 1.64 7.84 3.33
N GLY A 54 2.61 7.32 4.09
CA GLY A 54 3.63 8.11 4.76
C GLY A 54 4.75 8.62 3.86
N GLU A 55 5.54 9.55 4.39
CA GLU A 55 6.56 10.34 3.69
C GLU A 55 7.58 9.51 2.91
N THR A 56 8.16 8.50 3.55
CA THR A 56 9.24 7.68 2.98
C THR A 56 8.74 6.36 2.40
N ALA A 57 7.40 6.21 2.21
CA ALA A 57 6.84 5.05 1.54
C ALA A 57 7.29 4.99 0.08
N ILE A 58 7.59 3.77 -0.37
CA ILE A 58 7.88 3.47 -1.77
C ILE A 58 6.83 2.44 -2.21
N ILE A 59 6.13 2.70 -3.30
CA ILE A 59 5.08 1.84 -3.83
C ILE A 59 5.37 1.58 -5.30
N GLY A 60 5.47 0.32 -5.68
CA GLY A 60 5.70 -0.12 -7.06
C GLY A 60 4.49 0.11 -7.97
N ASP A 61 4.45 -0.58 -9.09
CA ASP A 61 3.43 -0.42 -10.11
C ASP A 61 2.22 -1.34 -9.87
N ARG A 62 1.05 -0.95 -10.41
CA ARG A 62 -0.18 -1.77 -10.42
C ARG A 62 -0.60 -2.26 -9.02
N VAL A 63 -0.40 -1.42 -8.01
CA VAL A 63 -0.82 -1.71 -6.64
C VAL A 63 -2.26 -1.28 -6.44
N THR A 64 -3.07 -2.16 -5.86
CA THR A 64 -4.45 -1.86 -5.45
C THR A 64 -4.50 -1.64 -3.94
N ILE A 65 -5.10 -0.54 -3.51
CA ILE A 65 -5.20 -0.16 -2.10
C ILE A 65 -6.68 0.13 -1.78
N TYR A 66 -7.22 -0.59 -0.80
CA TYR A 66 -8.58 -0.36 -0.35
C TYR A 66 -8.66 0.63 0.82
N GLN A 67 -9.89 1.08 1.12
CA GLN A 67 -10.20 2.06 2.16
C GLN A 67 -9.58 1.70 3.52
N GLY A 68 -9.20 2.71 4.28
CA GLY A 68 -8.69 2.57 5.65
C GLY A 68 -7.29 1.94 5.75
N ALA A 69 -6.67 1.58 4.62
CA ALA A 69 -5.31 1.05 4.62
C ALA A 69 -4.30 2.10 5.08
N THR A 70 -3.28 1.66 5.84
CA THR A 70 -2.18 2.53 6.30
C THR A 70 -0.83 1.94 5.88
N ILE A 71 -0.04 2.72 5.15
CA ILE A 71 1.36 2.46 4.84
C ILE A 71 2.17 3.45 5.67
N GLY A 72 2.46 3.08 6.92
CA GLY A 72 2.88 3.98 7.99
C GLY A 72 4.20 3.59 8.67
N ALA A 73 4.61 4.42 9.64
CA ALA A 73 5.70 4.14 10.56
C ALA A 73 5.15 3.57 11.88
N THR A 74 5.99 2.89 12.67
CA THR A 74 5.64 2.47 14.05
C THR A 74 5.85 3.61 15.06
N GLY A 75 6.65 4.61 14.70
CA GLY A 75 7.03 5.72 15.58
C GLY A 75 8.28 5.46 16.43
N ASN A 76 8.88 4.27 16.30
CA ASN A 76 10.08 3.86 17.05
C ASN A 76 11.35 3.86 16.21
N GLU A 77 11.27 4.22 14.92
CA GLU A 77 12.38 4.16 14.00
C GLU A 77 13.36 5.33 14.23
N ASN A 78 14.63 5.02 14.35
CA ASN A 78 15.72 5.99 14.47
C ASN A 78 16.32 6.40 13.11
N THR A 79 15.73 5.96 12.01
CA THR A 79 16.20 6.22 10.65
C THR A 79 15.21 7.05 9.85
N PHE A 80 15.70 7.77 8.82
CA PHE A 80 14.83 8.53 7.92
C PHE A 80 13.85 7.62 7.17
N LYS A 81 14.30 6.46 6.69
CA LYS A 81 13.44 5.45 6.06
C LYS A 81 12.65 4.70 7.13
N ARG A 82 11.42 5.12 7.37
CA ARG A 82 10.55 4.62 8.42
C ARG A 82 9.20 4.07 7.95
N HIS A 83 8.92 4.17 6.65
CA HIS A 83 7.69 3.67 6.03
C HIS A 83 8.00 2.50 5.10
N PRO A 84 7.02 1.64 4.82
CA PRO A 84 7.21 0.44 4.01
C PRO A 84 7.69 0.71 2.59
N THR A 85 8.31 -0.34 2.02
CA THR A 85 8.54 -0.47 0.58
C THR A 85 7.61 -1.56 0.05
N ILE A 86 6.74 -1.23 -0.89
CA ILE A 86 5.76 -2.11 -1.49
C ILE A 86 6.20 -2.42 -2.92
N GLY A 87 6.27 -3.68 -3.28
CA GLY A 87 6.56 -4.14 -4.65
C GLY A 87 5.41 -3.87 -5.63
N SER A 88 5.50 -4.45 -6.81
CA SER A 88 4.49 -4.32 -7.86
C SER A 88 3.43 -5.42 -7.77
N ASP A 89 2.26 -5.18 -8.38
CA ASP A 89 1.14 -6.15 -8.44
C ASP A 89 0.62 -6.57 -7.04
N VAL A 90 0.74 -5.69 -6.05
CA VAL A 90 0.33 -5.93 -4.67
C VAL A 90 -1.12 -5.50 -4.46
N VAL A 91 -1.88 -6.28 -3.70
CA VAL A 91 -3.22 -5.94 -3.24
C VAL A 91 -3.20 -5.71 -1.74
N ILE A 92 -3.60 -4.54 -1.29
CA ILE A 92 -3.70 -4.15 0.12
C ILE A 92 -5.16 -4.06 0.50
N GLY A 93 -5.63 -5.04 1.28
CA GLY A 93 -7.02 -5.16 1.71
C GLY A 93 -7.49 -4.01 2.60
N SER A 94 -8.82 -3.86 2.70
CA SER A 94 -9.44 -2.79 3.49
C SER A 94 -9.00 -2.81 4.95
N GLY A 95 -8.67 -1.62 5.47
CA GLY A 95 -8.22 -1.47 6.86
C GLY A 95 -6.85 -2.04 7.19
N ALA A 96 -6.12 -2.65 6.24
CA ALA A 96 -4.80 -3.23 6.51
C ALA A 96 -3.78 -2.16 6.98
N LYS A 97 -2.90 -2.56 7.90
CA LYS A 97 -1.83 -1.71 8.44
C LYS A 97 -0.49 -2.34 8.12
N ILE A 98 0.33 -1.67 7.32
CA ILE A 98 1.70 -2.08 7.01
C ILE A 98 2.59 -1.03 7.66
N LEU A 99 3.34 -1.41 8.68
CA LEU A 99 4.00 -0.46 9.57
C LEU A 99 5.50 -0.73 9.69
N GLY A 100 6.28 0.36 9.72
CA GLY A 100 7.73 0.31 9.82
C GLY A 100 8.43 0.21 8.46
N PRO A 101 9.77 0.12 8.44
CA PRO A 101 10.56 0.07 7.20
C PRO A 101 10.58 -1.32 6.55
N VAL A 102 9.45 -2.03 6.63
CA VAL A 102 9.30 -3.39 6.08
C VAL A 102 9.19 -3.39 4.56
N THR A 103 9.57 -4.51 3.95
CA THR A 103 9.49 -4.74 2.52
C THR A 103 8.38 -5.75 2.19
N ILE A 104 7.46 -5.36 1.35
CA ILE A 104 6.43 -6.23 0.78
C ILE A 104 6.83 -6.55 -0.65
N GLY A 105 7.05 -7.81 -0.93
CA GLY A 105 7.47 -8.28 -2.25
C GLY A 105 6.41 -8.10 -3.34
N ASN A 106 6.74 -8.54 -4.55
CA ASN A 106 5.85 -8.46 -5.69
C ASN A 106 4.73 -9.49 -5.60
N ASN A 107 3.58 -9.18 -6.21
CA ASN A 107 2.44 -10.09 -6.27
C ASN A 107 1.99 -10.60 -4.88
N VAL A 108 2.12 -9.78 -3.85
CA VAL A 108 1.66 -10.06 -2.48
C VAL A 108 0.22 -9.62 -2.31
N LYS A 109 -0.53 -10.38 -1.52
CA LYS A 109 -1.86 -9.99 -1.05
C LYS A 109 -1.81 -9.75 0.47
N VAL A 110 -2.20 -8.57 0.91
CA VAL A 110 -2.38 -8.26 2.33
C VAL A 110 -3.87 -8.31 2.64
N GLY A 111 -4.25 -9.21 3.53
CA GLY A 111 -5.65 -9.41 3.91
C GLY A 111 -6.27 -8.20 4.59
N ALA A 112 -7.59 -8.08 4.53
CA ALA A 112 -8.32 -7.00 5.21
C ALA A 112 -8.03 -7.00 6.72
N ASN A 113 -7.89 -5.80 7.30
CA ASN A 113 -7.56 -5.57 8.72
C ASN A 113 -6.29 -6.26 9.24
N SER A 114 -5.43 -6.76 8.37
CA SER A 114 -4.16 -7.37 8.77
C SER A 114 -3.16 -6.30 9.25
N VAL A 115 -2.30 -6.67 10.20
CA VAL A 115 -1.23 -5.80 10.69
C VAL A 115 0.11 -6.44 10.37
N VAL A 116 0.81 -5.89 9.36
CA VAL A 116 2.09 -6.38 8.87
C VAL A 116 3.21 -5.59 9.51
N LEU A 117 4.11 -6.28 10.22
CA LEU A 117 5.22 -5.72 10.98
C LEU A 117 6.58 -6.29 10.57
N GLU A 118 6.60 -7.19 9.58
CA GLU A 118 7.80 -7.85 9.07
C GLU A 118 7.77 -7.97 7.55
N ASP A 119 8.90 -8.29 6.96
CA ASP A 119 9.03 -8.42 5.50
C ASP A 119 8.18 -9.59 4.97
N VAL A 120 7.53 -9.37 3.82
CA VAL A 120 6.71 -10.38 3.15
C VAL A 120 7.34 -10.72 1.80
N PRO A 121 7.77 -11.97 1.57
CA PRO A 121 8.34 -12.40 0.30
C PRO A 121 7.35 -12.31 -0.87
N ASP A 122 7.88 -12.34 -2.10
CA ASP A 122 7.08 -12.38 -3.32
C ASP A 122 6.06 -13.53 -3.30
N ASN A 123 4.93 -13.34 -3.96
CA ASN A 123 3.88 -14.34 -4.17
C ASN A 123 3.28 -14.92 -2.87
N CYS A 124 3.34 -14.18 -1.78
CA CYS A 124 2.77 -14.57 -0.50
C CYS A 124 1.47 -13.84 -0.19
N THR A 125 0.76 -14.35 0.81
CA THR A 125 -0.37 -13.66 1.43
C THR A 125 -0.04 -13.40 2.90
N ALA A 126 -0.18 -12.15 3.35
CA ALA A 126 -0.03 -11.75 4.74
C ALA A 126 -1.42 -11.52 5.35
N VAL A 127 -1.79 -12.25 6.40
CA VAL A 127 -3.15 -12.18 6.98
C VAL A 127 -3.13 -12.34 8.49
N GLY A 128 -3.93 -11.53 9.17
CA GLY A 128 -4.11 -11.59 10.64
C GLY A 128 -3.42 -10.46 11.41
N ILE A 129 -3.50 -10.51 12.75
CA ILE A 129 -2.96 -9.50 13.69
C ILE A 129 -2.20 -10.23 14.81
N PRO A 130 -0.83 -10.20 14.84
CA PRO A 130 0.05 -9.78 13.75
C PRO A 130 -0.11 -10.68 12.51
N ALA A 131 0.23 -10.17 11.33
CA ALA A 131 0.03 -10.92 10.09
C ALA A 131 0.93 -12.16 10.04
N GLN A 132 0.35 -13.27 9.64
CA GLN A 132 1.06 -14.49 9.31
C GLN A 132 1.27 -14.58 7.80
N ILE A 133 2.48 -14.94 7.38
CA ILE A 133 2.85 -15.06 5.98
C ILE A 133 2.51 -16.46 5.50
N LYS A 134 1.69 -16.56 4.45
CA LYS A 134 1.30 -17.80 3.80
C LYS A 134 1.78 -17.80 2.37
N THR A 135 2.60 -18.76 1.98
CA THR A 135 2.99 -18.96 0.58
C THR A 135 1.77 -19.39 -0.21
N ARG A 136 1.46 -18.70 -1.31
CA ARG A 136 0.42 -19.15 -2.23
C ARG A 136 0.90 -20.44 -2.93
N ARG A 137 0.18 -21.53 -2.73
CA ARG A 137 0.35 -22.70 -3.59
C ARG A 137 -0.06 -22.28 -5.00
N LYS A 138 0.75 -22.59 -6.03
CA LYS A 138 0.23 -22.66 -7.38
C LYS A 138 -0.87 -23.70 -7.33
N PHE A 139 -2.11 -23.30 -7.44
CA PHE A 139 -3.16 -24.23 -7.79
C PHE A 139 -2.82 -24.68 -9.21
N ASP A 140 -2.44 -25.93 -9.37
CA ASP A 140 -2.52 -26.55 -10.68
C ASP A 140 -3.94 -26.33 -11.14
N VAL A 141 -4.09 -25.66 -12.28
CA VAL A 141 -5.39 -25.51 -12.92
C VAL A 141 -5.84 -26.92 -13.23
N VAL A 142 -6.64 -27.51 -12.36
CA VAL A 142 -7.41 -28.69 -12.72
C VAL A 142 -8.45 -28.14 -13.69
N GLU A 143 -8.24 -28.39 -14.97
CA GLU A 143 -9.25 -28.24 -16.01
C GLU A 143 -10.41 -29.18 -15.66
N ASN A 144 -11.35 -28.70 -14.87
CA ASN A 144 -12.66 -29.28 -14.71
C ASN A 144 -13.69 -28.21 -15.03
N ASP A 145 -14.26 -28.35 -16.21
CA ASP A 145 -15.59 -27.90 -16.62
C ASP A 145 -16.07 -26.54 -16.07
N GLY A 146 -15.48 -25.45 -16.58
CA GLY A 146 -16.23 -24.19 -16.81
C GLY A 146 -16.67 -23.37 -15.58
N GLU A 147 -16.34 -23.72 -14.35
CA GLU A 147 -16.62 -22.89 -13.19
C GLU A 147 -15.41 -22.03 -12.81
N TYR A 148 -15.53 -20.73 -13.03
CA TYR A 148 -14.58 -19.75 -12.46
C TYR A 148 -14.73 -19.75 -10.94
N VAL A 149 -13.86 -20.44 -10.24
CA VAL A 149 -13.67 -20.22 -8.80
C VAL A 149 -12.86 -18.94 -8.66
N ALA A 150 -13.53 -17.82 -8.47
CA ALA A 150 -12.88 -16.58 -8.09
C ALA A 150 -12.16 -16.81 -6.75
N ASP A 151 -10.81 -16.64 -6.73
CA ASP A 151 -10.05 -16.55 -5.49
C ASP A 151 -10.56 -15.35 -4.69
N TYR A 152 -11.51 -15.57 -3.82
CA TYR A 152 -11.97 -14.57 -2.88
C TYR A 152 -10.84 -14.30 -1.88
N VAL A 153 -10.14 -13.19 -2.07
CA VAL A 153 -9.32 -12.58 -1.03
C VAL A 153 -10.28 -11.87 -0.09
N ILE A 154 -10.59 -12.53 0.99
CA ILE A 154 -11.32 -11.91 2.10
C ILE A 154 -10.34 -11.07 2.91
#